data_7a2051b444c8a5186650facb1dcf4bdb
#
_entry.id   7a2051b444c8a5186650facb1dcf4bdb
#
_cell.length_a   1.000
_cell.length_b   1.000
_cell.length_c   1.000
_cell.angle_alpha   90.00
_cell.angle_beta   90.00
_cell.angle_gamma   90.00
#
_symmetry.space_group_name_H-M   'P 1'
#
loop_
_entity.id
_entity.type
_entity.pdbx_description
1 polymer ?
#
loop_
_entity_poly.entity_id
_entity_poly.type
_entity_poly.pdbx_seq_one_letter_code
_entity_poly.pdbx_strand_id
1 'polypeptide(L)'
;QAPYYLADEALYAYAQTHYRERTDRLARQKMAIIDRMVKDGNNVGKPYVEDRVHFFAGMTTEEIATIGYDCYMRSYKGKMYPEMKALIANLKEFGFEVWILTASPEFLYQRFVADELGIPVTHVLGVKGVVKNGVMSDEIIMPIPQDDGKAQVIPTYIKAVPLIVGGNSRGDMDMLNESRGLKIVVNPDDVTVRGEADGPMNGHTVKSYWEKEGALIVRCNDVRDTQVDFKTALFEIRTNAENMKP
;
A
#
# COMPACT_ATOMS: atom_id res chain seq x y z
N GLN A 1 11.00 3.32 -2.04
CA GLN A 1 9.74 2.67 -2.46
C GLN A 1 9.98 1.83 -3.69
N ALA A 2 9.48 0.61 -3.69
CA ALA A 2 9.46 -0.15 -4.92
C ALA A 2 8.61 0.60 -5.96
N PRO A 3 9.00 0.60 -7.23
CA PRO A 3 8.26 1.25 -8.30
C PRO A 3 6.89 0.64 -8.55
N TYR A 4 6.64 -0.56 -8.03
CA TYR A 4 5.33 -1.20 -8.00
C TYR A 4 4.80 -1.28 -6.58
N TYR A 5 3.50 -1.22 -6.49
CA TYR A 5 2.84 -1.72 -5.30
C TYR A 5 2.84 -3.25 -5.36
N LEU A 6 3.16 -3.89 -4.24
CA LEU A 6 3.11 -5.35 -4.11
C LEU A 6 1.75 -5.89 -4.54
N ALA A 7 0.67 -5.18 -4.21
CA ALA A 7 -0.69 -5.56 -4.60
C ALA A 7 -0.86 -5.68 -6.12
N ASP A 8 -0.33 -4.72 -6.89
CA ASP A 8 -0.44 -4.73 -8.35
C ASP A 8 0.36 -5.90 -8.94
N GLU A 9 1.60 -6.10 -8.47
CA GLU A 9 2.42 -7.21 -8.93
C GLU A 9 1.79 -8.57 -8.61
N ALA A 10 1.29 -8.74 -7.38
CA ALA A 10 0.64 -9.98 -6.95
C ALA A 10 -0.57 -10.31 -7.81
N LEU A 11 -1.41 -9.30 -8.04
CA LEU A 11 -2.66 -9.40 -8.80
C LEU A 11 -2.38 -9.69 -10.28
N TYR A 12 -1.45 -8.97 -10.90
CA TYR A 12 -1.09 -9.18 -12.30
C TYR A 12 -0.42 -10.53 -12.53
N ALA A 13 0.48 -10.96 -11.64
CA ALA A 13 1.10 -12.26 -11.72
C ALA A 13 0.05 -13.39 -11.63
N TYR A 14 -0.89 -13.27 -10.71
CA TYR A 14 -1.98 -14.24 -10.58
C TYR A 14 -2.89 -14.26 -11.81
N ALA A 15 -3.28 -13.09 -12.30
CA ALA A 15 -4.12 -12.97 -13.51
C ALA A 15 -3.44 -13.56 -14.73
N GLN A 16 -2.15 -13.30 -14.90
CA GLN A 16 -1.35 -13.84 -16.02
C GLN A 16 -1.31 -15.36 -16.00
N THR A 17 -1.20 -15.95 -14.83
CA THR A 17 -1.08 -17.40 -14.70
C THR A 17 -2.42 -18.11 -14.85
N HIS A 18 -3.52 -17.51 -14.33
CA HIS A 18 -4.80 -18.22 -14.19
C HIS A 18 -5.88 -17.76 -15.17
N TYR A 19 -5.84 -16.52 -15.67
CA TYR A 19 -6.95 -15.91 -16.39
C TYR A 19 -6.60 -15.35 -17.77
N ARG A 20 -5.32 -15.35 -18.14
CA ARG A 20 -4.84 -14.74 -19.39
C ARG A 20 -5.62 -15.20 -20.62
N GLU A 21 -5.88 -16.49 -20.74
CA GLU A 21 -6.51 -17.08 -21.92
C GLU A 21 -8.02 -16.79 -22.02
N ARG A 22 -8.62 -16.18 -20.97
CA ARG A 22 -10.04 -15.79 -20.93
C ARG A 22 -11.00 -16.93 -21.29
N THR A 23 -10.66 -18.16 -20.89
CA THR A 23 -11.32 -19.40 -21.33
C THR A 23 -12.77 -19.51 -20.88
N ASP A 24 -13.11 -18.98 -19.71
CA ASP A 24 -14.45 -19.05 -19.16
C ASP A 24 -14.98 -17.67 -18.74
N ARG A 25 -16.18 -17.65 -18.17
CA ARG A 25 -16.83 -16.41 -17.73
C ARG A 25 -16.04 -15.71 -16.61
N LEU A 26 -15.54 -16.48 -15.65
CA LEU A 26 -14.78 -15.93 -14.52
C LEU A 26 -13.48 -15.29 -15.00
N ALA A 27 -12.72 -16.01 -15.84
CA ALA A 27 -11.47 -15.50 -16.40
C ALA A 27 -11.71 -14.21 -17.20
N ARG A 28 -12.79 -14.14 -17.99
CA ARG A 28 -13.15 -12.91 -18.72
C ARG A 28 -13.50 -11.75 -17.78
N GLN A 29 -14.22 -12.01 -16.70
CA GLN A 29 -14.57 -10.98 -15.70
C GLN A 29 -13.31 -10.46 -15.00
N LYS A 30 -12.42 -11.35 -14.55
CA LYS A 30 -11.17 -10.99 -13.90
C LYS A 30 -10.25 -10.20 -14.83
N MET A 31 -10.12 -10.63 -16.06
CA MET A 31 -9.30 -9.90 -17.05
C MET A 31 -9.91 -8.56 -17.44
N ALA A 32 -11.23 -8.38 -17.41
CA ALA A 32 -11.85 -7.08 -17.61
C ALA A 32 -11.48 -6.07 -16.50
N ILE A 33 -11.31 -6.55 -15.26
CA ILE A 33 -10.79 -5.71 -14.17
C ILE A 33 -9.34 -5.32 -14.47
N ILE A 34 -8.50 -6.26 -14.86
CA ILE A 34 -7.13 -6.00 -15.28
C ILE A 34 -7.07 -4.96 -16.39
N ASP A 35 -7.90 -5.12 -17.44
CA ASP A 35 -7.93 -4.18 -18.57
C ASP A 35 -8.26 -2.75 -18.10
N ARG A 36 -9.18 -2.58 -17.13
CA ARG A 36 -9.46 -1.26 -16.53
C ARG A 36 -8.27 -0.71 -15.78
N MET A 37 -7.66 -1.52 -14.91
CA MET A 37 -6.48 -1.12 -14.14
C MET A 37 -5.31 -0.73 -15.06
N VAL A 38 -5.07 -1.49 -16.13
CA VAL A 38 -4.05 -1.17 -17.14
C VAL A 38 -4.36 0.15 -17.82
N LYS A 39 -5.62 0.38 -18.20
CA LYS A 39 -6.05 1.63 -18.83
C LYS A 39 -5.87 2.85 -17.91
N ASP A 40 -6.16 2.68 -16.63
CA ASP A 40 -5.99 3.75 -15.64
C ASP A 40 -4.49 4.02 -15.35
N GLY A 41 -3.65 3.04 -15.61
CA GLY A 41 -2.20 3.17 -15.56
C GLY A 41 -1.68 3.65 -14.21
N ASN A 42 -1.09 4.84 -14.19
CA ASN A 42 -0.51 5.43 -12.99
C ASN A 42 -1.51 6.21 -12.11
N ASN A 43 -2.75 6.34 -12.55
CA ASN A 43 -3.78 7.05 -11.80
C ASN A 43 -4.37 6.11 -10.73
N VAL A 44 -3.70 6.03 -9.59
CA VAL A 44 -4.12 5.21 -8.45
C VAL A 44 -5.18 5.96 -7.62
N GLY A 45 -6.31 6.27 -8.26
CA GLY A 45 -7.49 6.83 -7.59
C GLY A 45 -8.34 5.76 -6.89
N LYS A 46 -9.41 6.19 -6.21
CA LYS A 46 -10.34 5.27 -5.51
C LYS A 46 -10.85 4.12 -6.40
N PRO A 47 -11.31 4.33 -7.66
CA PRO A 47 -11.76 3.22 -8.51
C PRO A 47 -10.67 2.16 -8.77
N TYR A 48 -9.43 2.59 -8.94
CA TYR A 48 -8.31 1.66 -9.12
C TYR A 48 -8.06 0.82 -7.87
N VAL A 49 -8.14 1.44 -6.69
CA VAL A 49 -7.97 0.76 -5.40
C VAL A 49 -9.13 -0.22 -5.14
N GLU A 50 -10.34 0.13 -5.52
CA GLU A 50 -11.53 -0.74 -5.45
C GLU A 50 -11.38 -1.94 -6.40
N ASP A 51 -10.90 -1.74 -7.62
CA ASP A 51 -10.65 -2.81 -8.58
C ASP A 51 -9.66 -3.87 -8.07
N ARG A 52 -8.69 -3.49 -7.24
CA ARG A 52 -7.83 -4.45 -6.54
C ARG A 52 -8.62 -5.41 -5.64
N VAL A 53 -9.67 -4.93 -4.97
CA VAL A 53 -10.55 -5.76 -4.13
C VAL A 53 -11.48 -6.59 -4.99
N HIS A 54 -12.12 -5.98 -5.99
CA HIS A 54 -13.02 -6.66 -6.92
C HIS A 54 -12.36 -7.84 -7.64
N PHE A 55 -11.06 -7.71 -7.93
CA PHE A 55 -10.30 -8.81 -8.53
C PHE A 55 -10.30 -10.06 -7.63
N PHE A 56 -10.20 -9.89 -6.33
CA PHE A 56 -10.16 -11.00 -5.37
C PHE A 56 -11.54 -11.52 -4.95
N ALA A 57 -12.64 -10.90 -5.39
CA ALA A 57 -13.98 -11.40 -5.11
C ALA A 57 -14.14 -12.85 -5.61
N GLY A 58 -14.72 -13.70 -4.76
CA GLY A 58 -14.87 -15.13 -5.01
C GLY A 58 -13.70 -16.00 -4.53
N MET A 59 -12.60 -15.40 -4.04
CA MET A 59 -11.49 -16.12 -3.43
C MET A 59 -11.64 -16.16 -1.91
N THR A 60 -11.07 -17.18 -1.29
CA THR A 60 -10.97 -17.23 0.16
C THR A 60 -9.93 -16.24 0.67
N THR A 61 -10.08 -15.81 1.92
CA THR A 61 -9.10 -14.92 2.57
C THR A 61 -7.72 -15.56 2.65
N GLU A 62 -7.64 -16.88 2.81
CA GLU A 62 -6.38 -17.63 2.84
C GLU A 62 -5.70 -17.67 1.46
N GLU A 63 -6.45 -17.85 0.38
CA GLU A 63 -5.91 -17.77 -0.98
C GLU A 63 -5.31 -16.39 -1.24
N ILE A 64 -6.00 -15.32 -0.86
CA ILE A 64 -5.52 -13.94 -1.03
C ILE A 64 -4.24 -13.71 -0.20
N ALA A 65 -4.23 -14.16 1.05
CA ALA A 65 -3.06 -14.05 1.92
C ALA A 65 -1.85 -14.81 1.35
N THR A 66 -2.08 -15.98 0.77
CA THR A 66 -1.04 -16.77 0.10
C THR A 66 -0.49 -16.06 -1.14
N ILE A 67 -1.36 -15.50 -1.98
CA ILE A 67 -0.95 -14.71 -3.16
C ILE A 67 -0.05 -13.53 -2.74
N GLY A 68 -0.44 -12.80 -1.71
CA GLY A 68 0.35 -11.68 -1.19
C GLY A 68 1.69 -12.13 -0.60
N TYR A 69 1.68 -13.20 0.19
CA TYR A 69 2.88 -13.76 0.80
C TYR A 69 3.87 -14.27 -0.24
N ASP A 70 3.42 -15.01 -1.25
CA ASP A 70 4.27 -15.54 -2.32
C ASP A 70 4.89 -14.41 -3.15
N CYS A 71 4.11 -13.36 -3.44
CA CYS A 71 4.63 -12.18 -4.10
C CYS A 71 5.70 -11.48 -3.24
N TYR A 72 5.45 -11.32 -1.94
CA TYR A 72 6.42 -10.75 -1.02
C TYR A 72 7.71 -11.57 -1.01
N MET A 73 7.61 -12.88 -0.82
CA MET A 73 8.78 -13.78 -0.76
C MET A 73 9.60 -13.76 -2.03
N ARG A 74 8.95 -13.70 -3.20
CA ARG A 74 9.60 -13.68 -4.50
C ARG A 74 10.29 -12.36 -4.82
N SER A 75 9.62 -11.23 -4.54
CA SER A 75 10.02 -9.94 -5.10
C SER A 75 10.41 -8.89 -4.06
N TYR A 76 9.98 -9.03 -2.81
CA TYR A 76 10.11 -7.97 -1.80
C TYR A 76 10.82 -8.38 -0.52
N LYS A 77 11.07 -9.67 -0.31
CA LYS A 77 11.80 -10.13 0.87
C LYS A 77 13.18 -9.47 0.93
N GLY A 78 13.52 -8.94 2.11
CA GLY A 78 14.78 -8.21 2.31
C GLY A 78 14.76 -6.74 1.85
N LYS A 79 13.61 -6.24 1.36
CA LYS A 79 13.49 -4.85 0.87
C LYS A 79 12.79 -3.90 1.86
N MET A 80 12.42 -4.37 3.03
CA MET A 80 12.01 -3.49 4.11
C MET A 80 13.22 -2.74 4.64
N TYR A 81 13.07 -1.45 4.84
CA TYR A 81 14.14 -0.62 5.39
C TYR A 81 14.57 -1.11 6.76
N PRO A 82 15.85 -1.47 6.96
CA PRO A 82 16.34 -1.98 8.24
C PRO A 82 16.10 -1.01 9.39
N GLU A 83 16.23 0.30 9.13
CA GLU A 83 16.01 1.36 10.11
C GLU A 83 14.56 1.39 10.60
N MET A 84 13.62 1.19 9.68
CA MET A 84 12.20 1.15 10.03
C MET A 84 11.82 -0.15 10.75
N LYS A 85 12.44 -1.28 10.39
CA LYS A 85 12.27 -2.54 11.13
C LYS A 85 12.77 -2.39 12.57
N ALA A 86 13.94 -1.78 12.76
CA ALA A 86 14.51 -1.52 14.08
C ALA A 86 13.63 -0.56 14.88
N LEU A 87 13.12 0.51 14.27
CA LEU A 87 12.20 1.43 14.95
C LEU A 87 10.94 0.71 15.44
N ILE A 88 10.31 -0.10 14.58
CA ILE A 88 9.11 -0.86 14.94
C ILE A 88 9.40 -1.83 16.08
N ALA A 89 10.52 -2.55 16.04
CA ALA A 89 10.93 -3.46 17.09
C ALA A 89 11.09 -2.73 18.44
N ASN A 90 11.80 -1.60 18.46
CA ASN A 90 11.99 -0.79 19.63
C ASN A 90 10.65 -0.24 20.18
N LEU A 91 9.79 0.29 19.32
CA LEU A 91 8.47 0.78 19.74
C LEU A 91 7.66 -0.31 20.44
N LYS A 92 7.67 -1.54 19.90
CA LYS A 92 7.01 -2.70 20.52
C LYS A 92 7.63 -3.06 21.88
N GLU A 93 8.96 -3.03 21.99
CA GLU A 93 9.68 -3.28 23.26
C GLU A 93 9.30 -2.25 24.33
N PHE A 94 9.10 -1.00 23.94
CA PHE A 94 8.61 0.06 24.83
C PHE A 94 7.09 0.04 25.06
N GLY A 95 6.40 -0.99 24.60
CA GLY A 95 4.97 -1.18 24.84
C GLY A 95 4.05 -0.38 23.93
N PHE A 96 4.55 0.16 22.82
CA PHE A 96 3.69 0.79 21.82
C PHE A 96 2.92 -0.25 21.02
N GLU A 97 1.67 0.03 20.81
CA GLU A 97 0.82 -0.69 19.86
C GLU A 97 1.08 -0.13 18.45
N VAL A 98 1.51 -1.01 17.54
CA VAL A 98 1.89 -0.61 16.19
C VAL A 98 0.83 -1.08 15.18
N TRP A 99 0.40 -0.16 14.32
CA TRP A 99 -0.59 -0.40 13.28
C TRP A 99 -0.01 -0.08 11.91
N ILE A 100 -0.38 -0.85 10.89
CA ILE A 100 -0.02 -0.62 9.49
C ILE A 100 -1.28 -0.27 8.71
N LEU A 101 -1.24 0.86 8.01
CA LEU A 101 -2.32 1.31 7.13
C LEU A 101 -1.85 1.27 5.68
N THR A 102 -2.62 0.63 4.81
CA THR A 102 -2.31 0.49 3.38
C THR A 102 -3.53 0.72 2.50
N ALA A 103 -3.36 1.38 1.36
CA ALA A 103 -4.39 1.51 0.32
C ALA A 103 -4.52 0.24 -0.55
N SER A 104 -3.97 -0.87 -0.11
CA SER A 104 -4.07 -2.18 -0.77
C SER A 104 -5.05 -3.09 -0.04
N PRO A 105 -5.55 -4.16 -0.68
CA PRO A 105 -6.36 -5.16 0.01
C PRO A 105 -5.62 -5.74 1.21
N GLU A 106 -6.21 -5.68 2.40
CA GLU A 106 -5.51 -6.00 3.66
C GLU A 106 -4.98 -7.43 3.73
N PHE A 107 -5.73 -8.41 3.22
CA PHE A 107 -5.33 -9.81 3.24
C PHE A 107 -4.03 -10.09 2.49
N LEU A 108 -3.70 -9.31 1.45
CA LEU A 108 -2.42 -9.43 0.75
C LEU A 108 -1.22 -9.10 1.64
N TYR A 109 -1.41 -8.27 2.66
CA TYR A 109 -0.32 -7.73 3.49
C TYR A 109 -0.23 -8.40 4.86
N GLN A 110 -1.33 -8.86 5.42
CA GLN A 110 -1.43 -9.29 6.80
C GLN A 110 -0.40 -10.36 7.17
N ARG A 111 -0.26 -11.41 6.34
CA ARG A 111 0.60 -12.54 6.66
C ARG A 111 2.08 -12.16 6.69
N PHE A 112 2.61 -11.55 5.63
CA PHE A 112 4.04 -11.24 5.60
C PHE A 112 4.42 -10.10 6.56
N VAL A 113 3.53 -9.16 6.82
CA VAL A 113 3.74 -8.11 7.84
C VAL A 113 3.81 -8.73 9.23
N ALA A 114 2.94 -9.67 9.54
CA ALA A 114 2.97 -10.39 10.81
C ALA A 114 4.29 -11.17 10.97
N ASP A 115 4.70 -11.90 9.95
CA ASP A 115 5.93 -12.70 9.97
C ASP A 115 7.21 -11.84 10.07
N GLU A 116 7.27 -10.74 9.33
CA GLU A 116 8.49 -9.92 9.27
C GLU A 116 8.62 -8.90 10.40
N LEU A 117 7.51 -8.39 10.91
CA LEU A 117 7.50 -7.32 11.90
C LEU A 117 6.91 -7.74 13.25
N GLY A 118 6.36 -8.95 13.34
CA GLY A 118 5.67 -9.42 14.53
C GLY A 118 4.49 -8.52 14.93
N ILE A 119 3.81 -7.94 13.94
CA ILE A 119 2.60 -7.14 14.13
C ILE A 119 1.40 -8.07 13.96
N PRO A 120 0.42 -8.06 14.89
CA PRO A 120 -0.78 -8.88 14.75
C PRO A 120 -1.50 -8.60 13.43
N VAL A 121 -2.03 -9.62 12.77
CA VAL A 121 -2.77 -9.46 11.50
C VAL A 121 -3.94 -8.49 11.62
N THR A 122 -4.56 -8.39 12.79
CA THR A 122 -5.65 -7.44 13.09
C THR A 122 -5.19 -5.98 13.13
N HIS A 123 -3.90 -5.73 13.25
CA HIS A 123 -3.30 -4.40 13.22
C HIS A 123 -2.81 -3.99 11.82
N VAL A 124 -3.05 -4.81 10.81
CA VAL A 124 -2.78 -4.50 9.41
C VAL A 124 -4.10 -4.17 8.74
N LEU A 125 -4.35 -2.88 8.55
CA LEU A 125 -5.59 -2.34 8.01
C LEU A 125 -5.38 -1.90 6.57
N GLY A 126 -6.14 -2.50 5.69
CA GLY A 126 -6.15 -2.18 4.27
C GLY A 126 -7.56 -1.92 3.76
N VAL A 127 -7.71 -1.93 2.45
CA VAL A 127 -9.04 -1.91 1.84
C VAL A 127 -9.74 -3.23 2.19
N LYS A 128 -10.90 -3.10 2.79
CA LYS A 128 -11.66 -4.24 3.29
C LYS A 128 -12.76 -4.64 2.30
N GLY A 129 -12.74 -5.87 1.86
CA GLY A 129 -13.90 -6.50 1.24
C GLY A 129 -14.77 -7.21 2.28
N VAL A 130 -16.07 -7.27 2.03
CA VAL A 130 -16.98 -8.06 2.88
C VAL A 130 -16.70 -9.55 2.68
N VAL A 131 -16.48 -10.27 3.78
CA VAL A 131 -16.25 -11.71 3.77
C VAL A 131 -17.54 -12.44 4.18
N LYS A 132 -17.99 -13.35 3.32
CA LYS A 132 -19.17 -14.19 3.55
C LYS A 132 -18.73 -15.65 3.48
N ASN A 133 -18.88 -16.40 4.58
CA ASN A 133 -18.47 -17.82 4.67
C ASN A 133 -17.00 -18.06 4.27
N GLY A 134 -16.10 -17.18 4.68
CA GLY A 134 -14.66 -17.27 4.38
C GLY A 134 -14.25 -16.86 2.97
N VAL A 135 -15.22 -16.43 2.14
CA VAL A 135 -14.99 -15.98 0.76
C VAL A 135 -15.23 -14.49 0.64
N MET A 136 -14.33 -13.78 -0.02
CA MET A 136 -14.45 -12.33 -0.23
C MET A 136 -15.50 -12.05 -1.30
N SER A 137 -16.39 -11.10 -1.02
CA SER A 137 -17.34 -10.55 -1.99
C SER A 137 -16.75 -9.34 -2.71
N ASP A 138 -17.49 -8.78 -3.64
CA ASP A 138 -17.17 -7.52 -4.33
C ASP A 138 -17.63 -6.26 -3.57
N GLU A 139 -18.26 -6.43 -2.41
CA GLU A 139 -18.68 -5.33 -1.55
C GLU A 139 -17.49 -4.80 -0.74
N ILE A 140 -17.30 -3.47 -0.74
CA ILE A 140 -16.21 -2.81 -0.02
C ILE A 140 -16.73 -2.15 1.25
N ILE A 141 -15.99 -2.29 2.34
CA ILE A 141 -16.28 -1.69 3.63
C ILE A 141 -15.53 -0.36 3.74
N MET A 142 -16.26 0.70 4.01
CA MET A 142 -15.68 2.04 4.23
C MET A 142 -15.13 2.21 5.65
N PRO A 143 -14.16 3.10 5.86
CA PRO A 143 -13.49 3.93 4.87
C PRO A 143 -12.40 3.17 4.10
N ILE A 144 -12.14 3.59 2.86
CA ILE A 144 -10.99 3.12 2.08
C ILE A 144 -9.75 3.88 2.56
N PRO A 145 -8.67 3.22 3.03
CA PRO A 145 -7.48 3.86 3.57
C PRO A 145 -6.57 4.43 2.47
N GLN A 146 -7.08 5.39 1.72
CA GLN A 146 -6.37 6.17 0.72
C GLN A 146 -6.61 7.66 0.99
N ASP A 147 -5.57 8.47 0.88
CA ASP A 147 -5.59 9.91 1.16
C ASP A 147 -6.28 10.21 2.51
N ASP A 148 -7.35 11.01 2.53
CA ASP A 148 -8.15 11.34 3.70
C ASP A 148 -8.74 10.10 4.40
N GLY A 149 -9.02 9.04 3.67
CA GLY A 149 -9.51 7.80 4.23
C GLY A 149 -8.54 7.14 5.21
N LYS A 150 -7.22 7.37 5.09
CA LYS A 150 -6.25 6.90 6.09
C LYS A 150 -6.48 7.53 7.45
N ALA A 151 -6.78 8.82 7.50
CA ALA A 151 -7.14 9.50 8.75
C ALA A 151 -8.46 8.95 9.31
N GLN A 152 -9.46 8.69 8.46
CA GLN A 152 -10.75 8.16 8.87
C GLN A 152 -10.67 6.73 9.45
N VAL A 153 -9.72 5.92 9.01
CA VAL A 153 -9.48 4.56 9.53
C VAL A 153 -9.10 4.59 11.02
N ILE A 154 -8.37 5.60 11.46
CA ILE A 154 -7.90 5.72 12.84
C ILE A 154 -9.07 5.71 13.84
N PRO A 155 -10.01 6.66 13.82
CA PRO A 155 -11.14 6.64 14.76
C PRO A 155 -12.11 5.49 14.50
N THR A 156 -12.20 4.97 13.28
CA THR A 156 -13.15 3.92 12.93
C THR A 156 -12.72 2.56 13.48
N TYR A 157 -11.45 2.19 13.30
CA TYR A 157 -10.97 0.83 13.61
C TYR A 157 -9.97 0.80 14.75
N ILE A 158 -9.04 1.75 14.83
CA ILE A 158 -8.02 1.79 15.89
C ILE A 158 -8.61 2.35 17.18
N LYS A 159 -9.46 3.39 17.08
CA LYS A 159 -10.15 4.02 18.21
C LYS A 159 -9.22 4.57 19.28
N ALA A 160 -8.02 4.98 18.86
CA ALA A 160 -7.01 5.59 19.71
C ALA A 160 -6.39 6.77 18.97
N VAL A 161 -5.83 7.71 19.73
CA VAL A 161 -5.11 8.86 19.18
C VAL A 161 -3.64 8.47 19.03
N PRO A 162 -3.07 8.49 17.81
CA PRO A 162 -1.69 8.10 17.60
C PRO A 162 -0.71 9.12 18.20
N LEU A 163 0.29 8.63 18.90
CA LEU A 163 1.42 9.45 19.39
C LEU A 163 2.49 9.62 18.30
N ILE A 164 2.67 8.61 17.47
CA ILE A 164 3.66 8.61 16.39
C ILE A 164 2.94 8.16 15.12
N VAL A 165 3.11 8.92 14.04
CA VAL A 165 2.60 8.53 12.71
C VAL A 165 3.74 8.62 11.71
N GLY A 166 3.88 7.57 10.89
CA GLY A 166 4.88 7.48 9.83
C GLY A 166 4.24 7.43 8.45
N GLY A 167 4.85 8.11 7.48
CA GLY A 167 4.42 8.09 6.08
C GLY A 167 5.56 8.50 5.15
N ASN A 168 5.27 8.66 3.85
CA ASN A 168 6.31 9.05 2.90
C ASN A 168 5.85 9.96 1.76
N SER A 169 4.56 10.08 1.55
CA SER A 169 4.00 10.74 0.37
C SER A 169 2.90 11.75 0.72
N ARG A 170 2.42 12.46 -0.29
CA ARG A 170 1.27 13.35 -0.13
C ARG A 170 0.02 12.59 0.36
N GLY A 171 -0.19 11.37 -0.11
CA GLY A 171 -1.32 10.54 0.31
C GLY A 171 -1.33 10.13 1.79
N ASP A 172 -0.25 10.39 2.53
CA ASP A 172 -0.18 10.16 3.98
C ASP A 172 -0.44 11.42 4.80
N MET A 173 -0.67 12.59 4.14
CA MET A 173 -0.74 13.87 4.82
C MET A 173 -1.82 13.93 5.90
N ASP A 174 -3.02 13.51 5.56
CA ASP A 174 -4.15 13.55 6.49
C ASP A 174 -3.91 12.64 7.69
N MET A 175 -3.37 11.43 7.44
CA MET A 175 -2.97 10.50 8.50
C MET A 175 -1.85 11.07 9.39
N LEU A 176 -0.81 11.67 8.80
CA LEU A 176 0.29 12.28 9.55
C LEU A 176 -0.21 13.41 10.47
N ASN A 177 -1.23 14.14 10.05
CA ASN A 177 -1.83 15.21 10.84
C ASN A 177 -2.62 14.71 12.06
N GLU A 178 -2.99 13.43 12.11
CA GLU A 178 -3.60 12.83 13.31
C GLU A 178 -2.59 12.62 14.47
N SER A 179 -1.28 12.71 14.20
CA SER A 179 -0.27 12.53 15.26
C SER A 179 -0.35 13.61 16.32
N ARG A 180 -0.39 13.20 17.58
CA ARG A 180 -0.30 14.11 18.75
C ARG A 180 1.14 14.33 19.24
N GLY A 181 2.09 13.60 18.69
CA GLY A 181 3.49 13.71 19.06
C GLY A 181 4.37 13.81 17.82
N LEU A 182 5.02 12.72 17.47
CA LEU A 182 6.02 12.69 16.41
C LEU A 182 5.41 12.33 15.05
N LYS A 183 5.70 13.14 14.05
CA LYS A 183 5.48 12.82 12.64
C LYS A 183 6.80 12.38 12.02
N ILE A 184 6.85 11.21 11.37
CA ILE A 184 8.04 10.66 10.73
C ILE A 184 7.78 10.57 9.22
N VAL A 185 8.61 11.19 8.41
CA VAL A 185 8.48 11.11 6.95
C VAL A 185 9.72 10.47 6.35
N VAL A 186 9.51 9.28 5.77
CA VAL A 186 10.57 8.40 5.29
C VAL A 186 10.79 8.61 3.81
N ASN A 187 12.02 8.94 3.41
CA ASN A 187 12.40 9.15 2.00
C ASN A 187 11.38 10.00 1.22
N PRO A 188 10.95 11.17 1.75
CA PRO A 188 10.03 12.03 1.02
C PRO A 188 10.65 12.52 -0.30
N ASP A 189 9.80 12.73 -1.29
CA ASP A 189 10.16 13.40 -2.53
C ASP A 189 10.65 14.82 -2.24
N ASP A 190 11.84 15.16 -2.73
CA ASP A 190 12.49 16.46 -2.57
C ASP A 190 12.75 17.17 -3.92
N VAL A 191 12.18 16.66 -4.99
CA VAL A 191 12.37 17.16 -6.36
C VAL A 191 11.10 17.79 -6.92
N THR A 192 9.97 17.09 -6.81
CA THR A 192 8.73 17.51 -7.45
C THR A 192 7.98 18.52 -6.59
N VAL A 193 7.89 19.75 -7.08
CA VAL A 193 7.06 20.80 -6.46
C VAL A 193 5.59 20.49 -6.71
N ARG A 194 4.79 20.46 -5.66
CA ARG A 194 3.36 20.13 -5.69
C ARG A 194 2.55 21.33 -6.20
N GLY A 195 1.45 21.03 -6.88
CA GLY A 195 0.54 22.01 -7.45
C GLY A 195 -0.68 22.28 -6.58
N GLU A 196 -1.60 23.09 -7.09
CA GLU A 196 -2.84 23.50 -6.39
C GLU A 196 -3.71 22.30 -5.96
N ALA A 197 -3.72 21.21 -6.76
CA ALA A 197 -4.46 19.99 -6.44
C ALA A 197 -3.99 19.27 -5.16
N ASP A 198 -2.75 19.55 -4.72
CA ASP A 198 -2.18 18.98 -3.50
C ASP A 198 -2.49 19.79 -2.23
N GLY A 199 -3.30 20.83 -2.36
CA GLY A 199 -3.81 21.63 -1.23
C GLY A 199 -2.69 22.31 -0.46
N PRO A 200 -2.51 22.06 0.85
CA PRO A 200 -1.50 22.73 1.67
C PRO A 200 -0.05 22.52 1.21
N MET A 201 0.22 21.48 0.43
CA MET A 201 1.55 21.22 -0.13
C MET A 201 1.86 22.06 -1.37
N ASN A 202 0.89 22.83 -1.90
CA ASN A 202 1.10 23.66 -3.07
C ASN A 202 2.34 24.56 -2.91
N GLY A 203 3.22 24.57 -3.93
CA GLY A 203 4.47 25.31 -3.92
C GLY A 203 5.62 24.66 -3.12
N HIS A 204 5.40 23.49 -2.53
CA HIS A 204 6.41 22.73 -1.77
C HIS A 204 6.69 21.37 -2.39
N THR A 205 7.88 20.83 -2.18
CA THR A 205 8.10 19.38 -2.29
C THR A 205 7.52 18.70 -1.06
N VAL A 206 7.29 17.39 -1.09
CA VAL A 206 6.83 16.65 0.10
C VAL A 206 7.80 16.85 1.27
N LYS A 207 9.11 16.80 1.00
CA LYS A 207 10.15 17.04 2.01
C LYS A 207 10.05 18.44 2.59
N SER A 208 10.09 19.48 1.76
CA SER A 208 10.11 20.87 2.23
C SER A 208 8.86 21.27 3.00
N TYR A 209 7.72 20.71 2.62
CA TYR A 209 6.47 20.90 3.36
C TYR A 209 6.58 20.32 4.78
N TRP A 210 7.02 19.06 4.90
CA TRP A 210 7.08 18.40 6.20
C TRP A 210 8.21 18.93 7.11
N GLU A 211 9.33 19.41 6.52
CA GLU A 211 10.35 20.12 7.29
C GLU A 211 9.77 21.41 7.90
N LYS A 212 9.00 22.18 7.14
CA LYS A 212 8.29 23.36 7.63
C LYS A 212 7.27 23.01 8.73
N GLU A 213 6.56 21.90 8.60
CA GLU A 213 5.59 21.43 9.60
C GLU A 213 6.24 20.72 10.80
N GLY A 214 7.57 20.71 10.90
CA GLY A 214 8.32 20.19 12.05
C GLY A 214 8.35 18.67 12.14
N ALA A 215 8.12 17.95 11.04
CA ALA A 215 8.24 16.50 11.02
C ALA A 215 9.70 16.05 11.01
N LEU A 216 9.95 14.86 11.55
CA LEU A 216 11.25 14.19 11.44
C LEU A 216 11.41 13.58 10.05
N ILE A 217 12.35 14.09 9.29
CA ILE A 217 12.69 13.51 7.98
C ILE A 217 13.73 12.42 8.18
N VAL A 218 13.40 11.20 7.75
CA VAL A 218 14.28 10.03 7.83
C VAL A 218 14.69 9.62 6.42
N ARG A 219 16.00 9.43 6.21
CA ARG A 219 16.56 8.86 4.99
C ARG A 219 16.99 7.43 5.27
N CYS A 220 16.33 6.50 4.62
CA CYS A 220 16.70 5.09 4.60
C CYS A 220 17.37 4.76 3.26
N ASN A 221 18.27 3.78 3.27
CA ASN A 221 18.86 3.29 2.04
C ASN A 221 17.79 2.63 1.17
N ASP A 222 17.68 3.11 -0.06
CA ASP A 222 16.72 2.56 -1.00
C ASP A 222 17.26 1.25 -1.60
N VAL A 223 16.47 0.20 -1.49
CA VAL A 223 16.82 -1.13 -2.00
C VAL A 223 16.02 -1.51 -3.26
N ARG A 224 15.34 -0.54 -3.89
CA ARG A 224 14.50 -0.76 -5.08
C ARG A 224 15.26 -1.41 -6.23
N ASP A 225 16.47 -0.96 -6.46
CA ASP A 225 17.21 -1.30 -7.67
C ASP A 225 17.99 -2.61 -7.56
N THR A 226 17.98 -3.26 -6.40
CA THR A 226 18.92 -4.35 -6.16
C THR A 226 18.45 -5.69 -6.67
N GLN A 227 17.13 -5.95 -6.82
CA GLN A 227 16.68 -7.31 -7.06
C GLN A 227 15.33 -7.49 -7.76
N VAL A 228 14.62 -6.43 -8.11
CA VAL A 228 13.34 -6.54 -8.83
C VAL A 228 13.56 -6.19 -10.28
N ASP A 229 13.35 -7.16 -11.16
CA ASP A 229 13.30 -6.90 -12.60
C ASP A 229 11.91 -6.40 -12.98
N PHE A 230 11.76 -5.08 -13.03
CA PHE A 230 10.51 -4.44 -13.42
C PHE A 230 10.19 -4.55 -14.91
N LYS A 231 11.15 -5.01 -15.73
CA LYS A 231 10.89 -5.32 -17.15
C LYS A 231 9.99 -6.52 -17.30
N THR A 232 9.84 -7.32 -16.26
CA THR A 232 8.89 -8.43 -16.19
C THR A 232 7.50 -8.04 -15.73
N ALA A 233 7.22 -6.76 -15.58
CA ALA A 233 5.86 -6.31 -15.31
C ALA A 233 4.94 -6.81 -16.41
N LEU A 234 4.03 -7.68 -16.04
CA LEU A 234 3.27 -8.53 -16.95
C LEU A 234 2.37 -7.75 -17.91
N PHE A 235 2.10 -6.49 -17.61
CA PHE A 235 1.24 -5.60 -18.38
C PHE A 235 1.93 -4.28 -18.72
N GLU A 236 3.26 -4.22 -18.60
CA GLU A 236 4.05 -3.04 -18.91
C GLU A 236 3.65 -1.76 -18.16
N ILE A 237 2.87 -1.90 -17.09
CA ILE A 237 2.47 -0.78 -16.26
C ILE A 237 3.65 -0.41 -15.35
N ARG A 238 4.07 0.83 -15.40
CA ARG A 238 5.20 1.34 -14.59
C ARG A 238 6.49 0.53 -14.78
N THR A 239 6.75 0.13 -16.01
CA THR A 239 7.86 -0.77 -16.34
C THR A 239 9.24 -0.12 -16.36
N ASN A 240 9.31 1.20 -16.31
CA ASN A 240 10.57 1.93 -16.33
C ASN A 240 10.59 3.04 -15.27
N ALA A 241 11.79 3.47 -14.91
CA ALA A 241 11.99 4.52 -13.93
C ALA A 241 11.35 5.87 -14.33
N GLU A 242 11.10 6.09 -15.61
CA GLU A 242 10.45 7.31 -16.09
C GLU A 242 8.96 7.36 -15.74
N ASN A 243 8.29 6.21 -15.76
CA ASN A 243 6.89 6.07 -15.34
C ASN A 243 6.72 6.12 -13.82
N MET A 244 7.82 6.17 -13.08
CA MET A 244 7.84 6.09 -11.63
C MET A 244 8.31 7.38 -10.98
N LYS A 245 8.52 8.41 -11.77
CA LYS A 245 8.73 9.73 -11.20
C LYS A 245 7.45 10.15 -10.48
N PRO A 246 7.60 10.61 -9.25
CA PRO A 246 6.48 11.04 -8.41
C PRO A 246 5.68 12.14 -9.06
#